data_5d4a87f0b8f41d36b0af31c105ee04ed
#
_entry.id   5d4a87f0b8f41d36b0af31c105ee04ed
#
_cell.length_a   1.000
_cell.length_b   1.000
_cell.length_c   1.000
_cell.angle_alpha   90.00
_cell.angle_beta   90.00
_cell.angle_gamma   90.00
#
_symmetry.space_group_name_H-M   'P 1'
#
loop_
_entity.id
_entity.type
_entity.pdbx_description
1 polymer ?
#
loop_
_entity_poly.entity_id
_entity_poly.type
_entity_poly.pdbx_seq_one_letter_code
_entity_poly.pdbx_strand_id
1 'polypeptide(L)'
;MNELFYLLLGVLLTLGTGVFVASEFSLINLERTELEGRSDRGERGLSASIKALKRTSTHLSSAQLGITITTMLTGFLAEPSLAALLEPNLGWLDLDEKALHGTALAISLILATIFSTLVGELIPKKLALTLPLEVNKAVV
;
A
#
# COMPACT_ATOMS: atom_id res chain seq x y z
N MET A 1 -24.68 3.44 -2.17
CA MET A 1 -23.88 4.62 -2.54
C MET A 1 -22.72 4.84 -1.61
N ASN A 2 -22.97 4.90 -0.29
CA ASN A 2 -21.89 5.10 0.68
C ASN A 2 -20.86 3.99 0.67
N GLU A 3 -21.28 2.74 0.48
CA GLU A 3 -20.39 1.58 0.40
C GLU A 3 -19.42 1.71 -0.76
N LEU A 4 -19.89 2.15 -1.91
CA LEU A 4 -19.05 2.36 -3.07
C LEU A 4 -18.01 3.46 -2.81
N PHE A 5 -18.43 4.54 -2.17
CA PHE A 5 -17.54 5.63 -1.79
C PHE A 5 -16.44 5.15 -0.84
N TYR A 6 -16.80 4.37 0.17
CA TYR A 6 -15.82 3.82 1.11
C TYR A 6 -14.89 2.80 0.46
N LEU A 7 -15.38 2.01 -0.50
CA LEU A 7 -14.53 1.11 -1.27
C LEU A 7 -13.52 1.88 -2.10
N LEU A 8 -13.94 2.98 -2.73
CA LEU A 8 -13.02 3.83 -3.50
C LEU A 8 -11.96 4.44 -2.59
N LEU A 9 -12.34 4.90 -1.39
CA LEU A 9 -11.37 5.37 -0.41
C LEU A 9 -10.41 4.26 0.00
N GLY A 10 -10.91 3.03 0.18
CA GLY A 10 -10.06 1.88 0.47
C GLY A 10 -9.05 1.59 -0.62
N VAL A 11 -9.47 1.69 -1.89
CA VAL A 11 -8.55 1.53 -3.03
C VAL A 11 -7.48 2.63 -3.01
N LEU A 12 -7.88 3.89 -2.80
CA LEU A 12 -6.94 5.00 -2.72
C LEU A 12 -5.96 4.82 -1.56
N LEU A 13 -6.44 4.36 -0.41
CA LEU A 13 -5.58 4.09 0.75
C LEU A 13 -4.61 2.94 0.46
N THR A 14 -5.05 1.92 -0.26
CA THR A 14 -4.19 0.81 -0.67
C THR A 14 -3.09 1.30 -1.61
N LEU A 15 -3.43 2.17 -2.56
CA LEU A 15 -2.42 2.81 -3.42
C LEU A 15 -1.44 3.64 -2.61
N GLY A 16 -1.93 4.36 -1.60
CA GLY A 16 -1.07 5.09 -0.66
C GLY A 16 -0.12 4.17 0.10
N THR A 17 -0.61 3.03 0.57
CA THR A 17 0.22 1.99 1.18
C THR A 17 1.31 1.55 0.21
N GLY A 18 0.95 1.34 -1.05
CA GLY A 18 1.90 0.97 -2.10
C GLY A 18 3.00 2.00 -2.30
N VAL A 19 2.66 3.29 -2.25
CA VAL A 19 3.66 4.37 -2.35
C VAL A 19 4.64 4.30 -1.17
N PHE A 20 4.13 4.12 0.05
CA PHE A 20 5.00 4.00 1.23
C PHE A 20 5.88 2.75 1.17
N VAL A 21 5.34 1.61 0.74
CA VAL A 21 6.10 0.37 0.58
C VAL A 21 7.19 0.55 -0.49
N ALA A 22 6.85 1.14 -1.62
CA ALA A 22 7.81 1.42 -2.68
C ALA A 22 8.93 2.35 -2.21
N SER A 23 8.59 3.38 -1.44
CA SER A 23 9.57 4.29 -0.85
C SER A 23 10.53 3.55 0.08
N GLU A 24 9.98 2.72 0.98
CA GLU A 24 10.78 1.95 1.92
C GLU A 24 11.75 1.01 1.21
N PHE A 25 11.26 0.15 0.32
CA PHE A 25 12.09 -0.87 -0.32
C PHE A 25 13.03 -0.29 -1.37
N SER A 26 12.64 0.77 -2.06
CA SER A 26 13.57 1.43 -2.99
C SER A 26 14.75 2.06 -2.24
N LEU A 27 14.47 2.67 -1.10
CA LEU A 27 15.52 3.28 -0.29
C LEU A 27 16.50 2.26 0.27
N ILE A 28 16.00 1.11 0.75
CA ILE A 28 16.83 0.03 1.28
C ILE A 28 17.79 -0.50 0.21
N ASN A 29 17.36 -0.51 -1.05
CA ASN A 29 18.15 -1.11 -2.15
C ASN A 29 19.03 -0.10 -2.88
N LEU A 30 19.08 1.18 -2.46
CA LEU A 30 19.97 2.17 -3.04
C LEU A 30 21.27 2.26 -2.24
N GLU A 31 22.39 2.45 -2.95
CA GLU A 31 23.68 2.70 -2.34
C GLU A 31 24.01 4.18 -2.42
N ARG A 32 24.17 4.81 -1.26
CA ARG A 32 24.45 6.24 -1.16
C ARG A 32 25.72 6.64 -1.91
N THR A 33 26.79 5.87 -1.73
CA THR A 33 28.08 6.16 -2.37
C THR A 33 27.96 6.13 -3.88
N GLU A 34 27.22 5.17 -4.43
CA GLU A 34 26.98 5.09 -5.86
C GLU A 34 26.21 6.31 -6.37
N LEU A 35 25.15 6.72 -5.66
CA LEU A 35 24.35 7.89 -6.06
C LEU A 35 25.15 9.18 -5.97
N GLU A 36 25.95 9.34 -4.95
CA GLU A 36 26.81 10.52 -4.79
C GLU A 36 27.83 10.58 -5.94
N GLY A 37 28.43 9.45 -6.29
CA GLY A 37 29.34 9.37 -7.42
C GLY A 37 28.68 9.71 -8.75
N ARG A 38 27.46 9.24 -8.99
CA ARG A 38 26.70 9.58 -10.18
C ARG A 38 26.32 11.05 -10.23
N SER A 39 25.94 11.62 -9.08
CA SER A 39 25.65 13.05 -8.97
C SER A 39 26.89 13.89 -9.28
N ASP A 40 28.05 13.50 -8.75
CA ASP A 40 29.33 14.19 -9.01
C ASP A 40 29.72 14.14 -10.48
N ARG A 41 29.30 13.11 -11.22
CA ARG A 41 29.52 12.98 -12.65
C ARG A 41 28.50 13.76 -13.51
N GLY A 42 27.63 14.56 -12.87
CA GLY A 42 26.68 15.41 -13.55
C GLY A 42 25.29 14.83 -13.77
N GLU A 43 25.01 13.65 -13.24
CA GLU A 43 23.66 13.07 -13.34
C GLU A 43 22.68 13.88 -12.48
N ARG A 44 21.53 14.21 -13.03
CA ARG A 44 20.53 15.04 -12.39
C ARG A 44 19.41 14.22 -11.76
N GLY A 45 18.68 14.86 -10.83
CA GLY A 45 17.49 14.23 -10.24
C GLY A 45 17.80 13.29 -9.09
N LEU A 46 19.04 13.28 -8.56
CA LEU A 46 19.44 12.40 -7.48
C LEU A 46 19.41 13.05 -6.09
N SER A 47 19.26 14.37 -6.02
CA SER A 47 19.43 15.07 -4.74
C SER A 47 18.39 14.65 -3.70
N ALA A 48 17.12 14.42 -4.08
CA ALA A 48 16.09 13.97 -3.15
C ALA A 48 16.39 12.57 -2.62
N SER A 49 16.81 11.64 -3.50
CA SER A 49 17.17 10.28 -3.11
C SER A 49 18.40 10.26 -2.19
N ILE A 50 19.41 11.09 -2.48
CA ILE A 50 20.60 11.21 -1.65
C ILE A 50 20.24 11.76 -0.26
N LYS A 51 19.38 12.78 -0.21
CA LYS A 51 18.89 13.34 1.07
C LYS A 51 18.12 12.30 1.87
N ALA A 52 17.27 11.52 1.20
CA ALA A 52 16.51 10.44 1.85
C ALA A 52 17.46 9.40 2.43
N LEU A 53 18.51 9.01 1.69
CA LEU A 53 19.50 8.05 2.17
C LEU A 53 20.26 8.57 3.40
N LYS A 54 20.51 9.86 3.48
CA LYS A 54 21.15 10.47 4.66
C LYS A 54 20.28 10.39 5.90
N ARG A 55 18.97 10.26 5.72
CA ARG A 55 17.99 10.14 6.80
C ARG A 55 17.20 8.85 6.70
N THR A 56 17.87 7.76 6.34
CA THR A 56 17.22 6.46 6.10
C THR A 56 16.32 6.04 7.27
N SER A 57 16.84 6.13 8.50
CA SER A 57 16.06 5.74 9.69
C SER A 57 14.76 6.54 9.81
N THR A 58 14.81 7.87 9.60
CA THR A 58 13.62 8.72 9.65
C THR A 58 12.64 8.37 8.53
N HIS A 59 13.13 8.18 7.31
CA HIS A 59 12.28 7.82 6.18
C HIS A 59 11.62 6.46 6.35
N LEU A 60 12.36 5.47 6.83
CA LEU A 60 11.81 4.13 7.07
C LEU A 60 10.75 4.16 8.17
N SER A 61 10.99 4.89 9.25
CA SER A 61 10.01 5.03 10.32
C SER A 61 8.75 5.72 9.84
N SER A 62 8.90 6.79 9.05
CA SER A 62 7.76 7.52 8.49
C SER A 62 6.96 6.66 7.52
N ALA A 63 7.65 5.89 6.67
CA ALA A 63 7.00 4.98 5.73
C ALA A 63 6.22 3.89 6.46
N GLN A 64 6.81 3.30 7.50
CA GLN A 64 6.14 2.27 8.30
C GLN A 64 4.91 2.83 9.01
N LEU A 65 5.01 4.03 9.56
CA LEU A 65 3.85 4.68 10.16
C LEU A 65 2.75 4.92 9.12
N GLY A 66 3.13 5.41 7.94
CA GLY A 66 2.20 5.61 6.84
C GLY A 66 1.53 4.32 6.40
N ILE A 67 2.29 3.24 6.26
CA ILE A 67 1.77 1.91 5.92
C ILE A 67 0.76 1.45 6.97
N THR A 68 1.10 1.57 8.24
CA THR A 68 0.21 1.17 9.33
C THR A 68 -1.09 1.95 9.31
N ILE A 69 -1.02 3.28 9.19
CA ILE A 69 -2.20 4.14 9.17
C ILE A 69 -3.09 3.82 7.96
N THR A 70 -2.52 3.74 6.77
CA THR A 70 -3.30 3.47 5.55
C THR A 70 -3.91 2.07 5.58
N THR A 71 -3.20 1.08 6.09
CA THR A 71 -3.71 -0.29 6.21
C THR A 71 -4.86 -0.36 7.21
N MET A 72 -4.73 0.29 8.35
CA MET A 72 -5.80 0.33 9.35
C MET A 72 -7.05 1.01 8.81
N LEU A 73 -6.89 2.15 8.15
CA LEU A 73 -8.02 2.87 7.56
C LEU A 73 -8.67 2.07 6.44
N THR A 74 -7.89 1.37 5.64
CA THR A 74 -8.43 0.50 4.59
C THR A 74 -9.33 -0.58 5.18
N GLY A 75 -8.84 -1.27 6.22
CA GLY A 75 -9.64 -2.29 6.91
C GLY A 75 -10.91 -1.71 7.53
N PHE A 76 -10.78 -0.56 8.16
CA PHE A 76 -11.93 0.09 8.82
C PHE A 76 -13.01 0.53 7.83
N LEU A 77 -12.62 1.03 6.66
CA LEU A 77 -13.54 1.59 5.68
C LEU A 77 -13.99 0.58 4.62
N ALA A 78 -13.06 -0.20 4.09
CA ALA A 78 -13.33 -1.06 2.94
C ALA A 78 -13.98 -2.39 3.31
N GLU A 79 -13.54 -3.04 4.37
CA GLU A 79 -14.04 -4.36 4.73
C GLU A 79 -15.53 -4.37 5.05
N PRO A 80 -16.06 -3.49 5.94
CA PRO A 80 -17.50 -3.46 6.18
C PRO A 80 -18.33 -3.08 4.94
N SER A 81 -17.79 -2.20 4.10
CA SER A 81 -18.48 -1.76 2.89
C SER A 81 -18.56 -2.89 1.86
N LEU A 82 -17.48 -3.65 1.70
CA LEU A 82 -17.47 -4.80 0.83
C LEU A 82 -18.43 -5.88 1.34
N ALA A 83 -18.46 -6.12 2.65
CA ALA A 83 -19.40 -7.04 3.27
C ALA A 83 -20.84 -6.65 2.99
N ALA A 84 -21.18 -5.37 3.12
CA ALA A 84 -22.51 -4.86 2.84
C ALA A 84 -22.94 -5.07 1.39
N LEU A 85 -21.98 -4.98 0.46
CA LEU A 85 -22.26 -5.24 -0.95
C LEU A 85 -22.38 -6.74 -1.26
N LEU A 86 -21.70 -7.59 -0.50
CA LEU A 86 -21.73 -9.04 -0.70
C LEU A 86 -22.98 -9.70 -0.11
N GLU A 87 -23.52 -9.19 0.99
CA GLU A 87 -24.67 -9.82 1.66
C GLU A 87 -25.82 -10.15 0.73
N PRO A 88 -26.31 -9.22 -0.13
CA PRO A 88 -27.42 -9.54 -1.02
C PRO A 88 -27.11 -10.67 -2.00
N ASN A 89 -25.85 -10.83 -2.38
CA ASN A 89 -25.40 -11.85 -3.32
C ASN A 89 -25.20 -13.22 -2.66
N LEU A 90 -25.22 -13.28 -1.34
CA LEU A 90 -25.05 -14.51 -0.58
C LEU A 90 -26.38 -15.08 -0.08
N GLY A 91 -27.50 -14.47 -0.42
CA GLY A 91 -28.83 -14.92 0.01
C GLY A 91 -29.17 -16.35 -0.40
N TRP A 92 -28.53 -16.87 -1.48
CA TRP A 92 -28.73 -18.24 -1.94
C TRP A 92 -28.20 -19.28 -0.96
N LEU A 93 -27.38 -18.90 0.02
CA LEU A 93 -26.85 -19.82 1.02
C LEU A 93 -27.88 -20.19 2.09
N ASP A 94 -29.02 -19.53 2.11
CA ASP A 94 -30.12 -19.80 3.03
C ASP A 94 -29.68 -19.76 4.51
N LEU A 95 -28.85 -18.78 4.84
CA LEU A 95 -28.35 -18.56 6.19
C LEU A 95 -29.23 -17.54 6.93
N ASP A 96 -29.25 -17.62 8.26
CA ASP A 96 -29.90 -16.59 9.06
C ASP A 96 -29.12 -15.26 8.93
N GLU A 97 -29.71 -14.16 9.38
CA GLU A 97 -29.16 -12.84 9.19
C GLU A 97 -27.77 -12.69 9.83
N LYS A 98 -27.56 -13.24 11.01
CA LYS A 98 -26.26 -13.19 11.69
C LYS A 98 -25.19 -14.00 10.98
N ALA A 99 -25.54 -15.22 10.55
CA ALA A 99 -24.61 -16.07 9.83
C ALA A 99 -24.28 -15.50 8.46
N LEU A 100 -25.25 -14.89 7.78
CA LEU A 100 -25.06 -14.22 6.50
C LEU A 100 -24.09 -13.04 6.64
N HIS A 101 -24.31 -12.20 7.64
CA HIS A 101 -23.44 -11.03 7.90
C HIS A 101 -22.02 -11.49 8.24
N GLY A 102 -21.88 -12.50 9.11
CA GLY A 102 -20.56 -13.06 9.48
C GLY A 102 -19.82 -13.66 8.28
N THR A 103 -20.54 -14.38 7.42
CA THR A 103 -19.97 -14.95 6.19
C THR A 103 -19.51 -13.86 5.24
N ALA A 104 -20.32 -12.82 5.05
CA ALA A 104 -19.96 -11.68 4.21
C ALA A 104 -18.71 -10.96 4.73
N LEU A 105 -18.60 -10.76 6.04
CA LEU A 105 -17.41 -10.17 6.66
C LEU A 105 -16.18 -11.03 6.44
N ALA A 106 -16.30 -12.36 6.62
CA ALA A 106 -15.18 -13.27 6.43
C ALA A 106 -14.68 -13.26 4.98
N ILE A 107 -15.59 -13.32 4.01
CA ILE A 107 -15.25 -13.25 2.60
C ILE A 107 -14.60 -11.91 2.27
N SER A 108 -15.16 -10.81 2.80
CA SER A 108 -14.62 -9.47 2.60
C SER A 108 -13.20 -9.34 3.14
N LEU A 109 -12.94 -9.88 4.32
CA LEU A 109 -11.61 -9.87 4.92
C LEU A 109 -10.61 -10.60 4.03
N ILE A 110 -10.98 -11.79 3.53
CA ILE A 110 -10.10 -12.56 2.64
C ILE A 110 -9.84 -11.80 1.35
N LEU A 111 -10.88 -11.29 0.69
CA LEU A 111 -10.74 -10.56 -0.57
C LEU A 111 -9.94 -9.26 -0.39
N ALA A 112 -10.25 -8.51 0.66
CA ALA A 112 -9.54 -7.26 0.96
C ALA A 112 -8.07 -7.52 1.28
N THR A 113 -7.77 -8.58 2.02
CA THR A 113 -6.40 -8.96 2.36
C THR A 113 -5.62 -9.33 1.11
N ILE A 114 -6.19 -10.15 0.22
CA ILE A 114 -5.56 -10.53 -1.04
C ILE A 114 -5.28 -9.28 -1.88
N PHE A 115 -6.27 -8.42 -2.05
CA PHE A 115 -6.14 -7.19 -2.83
C PHE A 115 -5.06 -6.26 -2.24
N SER A 116 -5.12 -6.01 -0.92
CA SER A 116 -4.17 -5.14 -0.24
C SER A 116 -2.76 -5.67 -0.34
N THR A 117 -2.58 -6.98 -0.17
CA THR A 117 -1.27 -7.60 -0.23
C THR A 117 -0.69 -7.50 -1.63
N LEU A 118 -1.49 -7.80 -2.66
CA LEU A 118 -1.00 -7.75 -4.04
C LEU A 118 -0.70 -6.32 -4.47
N VAL A 119 -1.66 -5.42 -4.31
CA VAL A 119 -1.57 -4.05 -4.85
C VAL A 119 -0.76 -3.13 -3.93
N GLY A 120 -0.93 -3.30 -2.61
CA GLY A 120 -0.30 -2.41 -1.62
C GLY A 120 1.09 -2.82 -1.21
N GLU A 121 1.46 -4.09 -1.36
CA GLU A 121 2.75 -4.60 -0.87
C GLU A 121 3.57 -5.29 -1.94
N LEU A 122 3.04 -6.34 -2.56
CA LEU A 122 3.84 -7.18 -3.47
C LEU A 122 4.26 -6.46 -4.74
N ILE A 123 3.35 -5.77 -5.41
CA ILE A 123 3.67 -5.05 -6.65
C ILE A 123 4.62 -3.90 -6.39
N PRO A 124 4.36 -2.99 -5.41
CA PRO A 124 5.31 -1.91 -5.11
C PRO A 124 6.67 -2.43 -4.66
N LYS A 125 6.68 -3.48 -3.83
CA LYS A 125 7.92 -4.10 -3.36
C LYS A 125 8.74 -4.65 -4.51
N LYS A 126 8.11 -5.38 -5.42
CA LYS A 126 8.78 -5.96 -6.59
C LYS A 126 9.35 -4.88 -7.50
N LEU A 127 8.59 -3.82 -7.77
CA LEU A 127 9.08 -2.70 -8.56
C LEU A 127 10.26 -2.02 -7.89
N ALA A 128 10.18 -1.79 -6.58
CA ALA A 128 11.25 -1.14 -5.83
C ALA A 128 12.52 -1.99 -5.78
N LEU A 129 12.39 -3.31 -5.72
CA LEU A 129 13.55 -4.21 -5.73
C LEU A 129 14.17 -4.32 -7.12
N THR A 130 13.37 -4.22 -8.17
CA THR A 130 13.83 -4.34 -9.55
C THR A 130 14.41 -3.03 -10.07
N LEU A 131 13.77 -1.90 -9.78
CA LEU A 131 14.14 -0.56 -10.27
C LEU A 131 14.23 0.42 -9.09
N PRO A 132 15.14 0.21 -8.12
CA PRO A 132 15.12 1.00 -6.88
C PRO A 132 15.32 2.49 -7.09
N LEU A 133 16.23 2.90 -7.98
CA LEU A 133 16.46 4.33 -8.19
C LEU A 133 15.28 5.01 -8.87
N GLU A 134 14.73 4.39 -9.91
CA GLU A 134 13.61 4.96 -10.65
C GLU A 134 12.38 5.09 -9.78
N VAL A 135 12.08 4.06 -8.99
CA VAL A 135 10.96 4.08 -8.04
C VAL A 135 11.21 5.15 -6.97
N ASN A 136 12.41 5.21 -6.42
CA ASN A 136 12.74 6.19 -5.38
C ASN A 136 12.59 7.63 -5.89
N LYS A 137 13.04 7.92 -7.12
CA LYS A 137 12.85 9.23 -7.73
C LYS A 137 11.39 9.61 -7.86
N ALA A 138 10.52 8.63 -8.11
CA ALA A 138 9.09 8.87 -8.27
C ALA A 138 8.38 9.13 -6.95
N VAL A 139 8.80 8.48 -5.84
CA VAL A 139 8.07 8.49 -4.57
C VAL A 139 8.71 9.33 -3.47
N VAL A 140 9.93 9.79 -3.65
CA VAL A 140 10.66 10.60 -2.66
C VAL A 140 10.67 12.08 -2.97
#